data_f449a034b09b197a87c6f3efee329139
#
_entry.id   f449a034b09b197a87c6f3efee329139
#
_cell.length_a   1.000
_cell.length_b   1.000
_cell.length_c   1.000
_cell.angle_alpha   90.00
_cell.angle_beta   90.00
_cell.angle_gamma   90.00
#
_symmetry.space_group_name_H-M   'P 1'
#
loop_
_entity.id
_entity.type
_entity.pdbx_description
1 polymer ?
#
loop_
_entity_poly.entity_id
_entity_poly.type
_entity_poly.pdbx_seq_one_letter_code
_entity_poly.pdbx_strand_id
1 'polypeptide(L)'
;MRTLKFVRNIIKELDQQTGLDGASLELKRNKTTRQLGCFTFSKLTFRYGGEVTYTPKSFTFSEVVLECDDDTIREIVKHEYAHYMALVTYNDQCHHDYRFKEMCRKIGANANEPTFGNDSIRSSLIQKSKYVLTCKGCGHVYTYSRSCQTLELAKAGSPLVSCSCGCHEFDFKQNH
;
A
#
# COMPACT_ATOMS: atom_id res chain seq x y z
N MET A 1 -1.33 -14.21 9.75
CA MET A 1 -0.48 -13.54 8.73
C MET A 1 -0.40 -14.42 7.50
N ARG A 2 -0.82 -13.93 6.35
CA ARG A 2 -0.64 -14.61 5.06
C ARG A 2 0.83 -14.55 4.64
N THR A 3 1.22 -15.47 3.76
CA THR A 3 2.60 -15.52 3.26
C THR A 3 2.70 -14.92 1.86
N LEU A 4 3.91 -14.58 1.42
CA LEU A 4 4.15 -14.18 0.02
C LEU A 4 3.71 -15.27 -0.98
N LYS A 5 3.63 -16.54 -0.56
CA LYS A 5 3.09 -17.62 -1.40
C LYS A 5 1.61 -17.38 -1.73
N PHE A 6 0.82 -16.87 -0.78
CA PHE A 6 -0.58 -16.51 -1.01
C PHE A 6 -0.69 -15.39 -2.05
N VAL A 7 0.11 -14.32 -1.90
CA VAL A 7 0.17 -13.23 -2.89
C VAL A 7 0.59 -13.74 -4.27
N ARG A 8 1.60 -14.61 -4.34
CA ARG A 8 2.05 -15.20 -5.60
C ARG A 8 0.97 -16.02 -6.29
N ASN A 9 0.11 -16.70 -5.53
CA ASN A 9 -1.01 -17.43 -6.11
C ASN A 9 -2.04 -16.47 -6.75
N ILE A 10 -2.33 -15.34 -6.11
CA ILE A 10 -3.21 -14.32 -6.68
C ILE A 10 -2.59 -13.77 -7.98
N ILE A 11 -1.29 -13.48 -8.00
CA ILE A 11 -0.61 -13.01 -9.21
C ILE A 11 -0.70 -14.06 -10.33
N LYS A 12 -0.52 -15.36 -10.02
CA LYS A 12 -0.68 -16.45 -11.01
C LYS A 12 -2.12 -16.54 -11.57
N GLU A 13 -3.13 -16.33 -10.73
CA GLU A 13 -4.53 -16.25 -11.19
C GLU A 13 -4.71 -15.09 -12.20
N LEU A 14 -4.10 -13.94 -11.92
CA LEU A 14 -4.11 -12.78 -12.81
C LEU A 14 -3.30 -13.02 -14.10
N ASP A 15 -2.15 -13.70 -14.01
CA ASP A 15 -1.37 -14.09 -15.20
C ASP A 15 -2.19 -14.99 -16.14
N GLN A 16 -2.93 -15.96 -15.58
CA GLN A 16 -3.82 -16.84 -16.37
C GLN A 16 -4.94 -16.04 -17.06
N GLN A 17 -5.46 -15.00 -16.40
CA GLN A 17 -6.50 -14.14 -16.95
C GLN A 17 -5.97 -13.20 -18.04
N THR A 18 -4.74 -12.73 -17.94
CA THR A 18 -4.18 -11.67 -18.79
C THR A 18 -3.19 -12.16 -19.84
N GLY A 19 -2.67 -13.38 -19.69
CA GLY A 19 -1.60 -13.91 -20.54
C GLY A 19 -0.21 -13.33 -20.26
N LEU A 20 -0.05 -12.63 -19.12
CA LEU A 20 1.22 -12.07 -18.68
C LEU A 20 1.97 -13.03 -17.73
N ASP A 21 3.16 -12.65 -17.29
CA ASP A 21 4.03 -13.44 -16.39
C ASP A 21 4.54 -12.61 -15.21
N GLY A 22 3.61 -12.00 -14.49
CA GLY A 22 3.92 -11.24 -13.28
C GLY A 22 4.44 -12.11 -12.13
N ALA A 23 4.05 -13.39 -12.10
CA ALA A 23 4.50 -14.34 -11.08
C ALA A 23 5.99 -14.71 -11.19
N SER A 24 6.65 -14.48 -12.34
CA SER A 24 8.11 -14.64 -12.49
C SER A 24 8.89 -13.52 -11.81
N LEU A 25 8.27 -12.36 -11.59
CA LEU A 25 8.93 -11.21 -10.98
C LEU A 25 9.27 -11.50 -9.50
N GLU A 26 10.29 -10.79 -9.02
CA GLU A 26 10.68 -10.88 -7.61
C GLU A 26 9.56 -10.37 -6.71
N LEU A 27 9.27 -11.12 -5.65
CA LEU A 27 8.23 -10.78 -4.68
C LEU A 27 8.88 -10.49 -3.34
N LYS A 28 8.73 -9.25 -2.86
CA LYS A 28 9.34 -8.72 -1.65
C LYS A 28 8.31 -8.40 -0.58
N ARG A 29 8.76 -8.40 0.65
CA ARG A 29 8.00 -7.80 1.77
C ARG A 29 8.83 -6.71 2.44
N ASN A 30 8.17 -5.72 2.99
CA ASN A 30 8.78 -4.68 3.80
C ASN A 30 7.97 -4.41 5.08
N LYS A 31 8.55 -3.62 5.99
CA LYS A 31 7.93 -3.25 7.27
C LYS A 31 7.31 -1.84 7.25
N THR A 32 7.23 -1.19 6.08
CA THR A 32 6.65 0.15 6.00
C THR A 32 5.16 0.11 6.27
N THR A 33 4.68 1.12 6.98
CA THR A 33 3.25 1.33 7.23
C THR A 33 2.66 2.43 6.34
N ARG A 34 3.50 3.08 5.51
CA ARG A 34 3.09 4.21 4.66
C ARG A 34 2.72 3.79 3.24
N GLN A 35 3.23 2.66 2.77
CA GLN A 35 3.00 2.15 1.43
C GLN A 35 2.59 0.68 1.55
N LEU A 36 1.37 0.36 1.17
CA LEU A 36 0.79 -0.97 1.31
C LEU A 36 1.31 -1.93 0.25
N GLY A 37 1.37 -1.49 -0.99
CA GLY A 37 1.92 -2.21 -2.13
C GLY A 37 2.83 -1.31 -2.96
N CYS A 38 3.67 -1.90 -3.80
CA CYS A 38 4.49 -1.20 -4.77
C CYS A 38 4.93 -2.14 -5.89
N PHE A 39 4.60 -1.80 -7.11
CA PHE A 39 5.24 -2.37 -8.30
C PHE A 39 6.45 -1.52 -8.68
N THR A 40 7.61 -2.16 -8.94
CA THR A 40 8.85 -1.49 -9.32
C THR A 40 9.35 -1.95 -10.68
N PHE A 41 10.00 -1.04 -11.38
CA PHE A 41 10.60 -1.25 -12.70
C PHE A 41 11.91 -0.47 -12.83
N SER A 42 12.72 -0.81 -13.83
CA SER A 42 13.86 0.02 -14.27
C SER A 42 13.50 0.76 -15.55
N LYS A 43 14.05 1.96 -15.69
CA LYS A 43 13.96 2.79 -16.89
C LYS A 43 15.35 2.92 -17.50
N LEU A 44 15.50 2.54 -18.74
CA LEU A 44 16.71 2.76 -19.53
C LEU A 44 16.45 3.90 -20.54
N THR A 45 17.29 4.93 -20.46
CA THR A 45 17.22 6.08 -21.38
C THR A 45 18.58 6.22 -22.08
N PHE A 46 18.59 6.29 -23.39
CA PHE A 46 19.80 6.48 -24.17
C PHE A 46 20.17 7.96 -24.26
N ARG A 47 21.46 8.30 -24.08
CA ARG A 47 21.98 9.69 -24.04
C ARG A 47 21.76 10.49 -25.34
N TYR A 48 21.55 9.83 -26.46
CA TYR A 48 21.50 10.47 -27.78
C TYR A 48 20.16 10.25 -28.50
N GLY A 49 19.05 10.25 -27.75
CA GLY A 49 17.72 10.24 -28.35
C GLY A 49 17.21 8.87 -28.75
N GLY A 50 17.62 7.82 -28.06
CA GLY A 50 17.08 6.46 -28.26
C GLY A 50 15.73 6.25 -27.54
N GLU A 51 15.07 5.16 -27.89
CA GLU A 51 13.81 4.76 -27.30
C GLU A 51 13.96 4.46 -25.80
N VAL A 52 13.03 4.94 -24.99
CA VAL A 52 13.00 4.66 -23.54
C VAL A 52 12.41 3.27 -23.35
N THR A 53 13.14 2.41 -22.64
CA THR A 53 12.68 1.05 -22.31
C THR A 53 12.41 0.92 -20.82
N TYR A 54 11.27 0.36 -20.48
CA TYR A 54 10.88 0.03 -19.12
C TYR A 54 10.92 -1.48 -18.90
N THR A 55 11.57 -1.93 -17.85
CA THR A 55 11.69 -3.37 -17.51
C THR A 55 11.08 -3.63 -16.14
N PRO A 56 10.03 -4.45 -16.03
CA PRO A 56 9.46 -4.88 -14.75
C PRO A 56 10.52 -5.53 -13.84
N LYS A 57 10.45 -5.29 -12.54
CA LYS A 57 11.43 -5.80 -11.57
C LYS A 57 10.79 -6.61 -10.45
N SER A 58 9.95 -5.99 -9.66
CA SER A 58 9.40 -6.67 -8.49
C SER A 58 8.08 -6.09 -8.02
N PHE A 59 7.34 -6.91 -7.26
CA PHE A 59 6.26 -6.46 -6.40
C PHE A 59 6.73 -6.48 -4.94
N THR A 60 6.40 -5.44 -4.20
CA THR A 60 6.71 -5.35 -2.76
C THR A 60 5.41 -5.10 -2.01
N PHE A 61 5.16 -5.87 -0.94
CA PHE A 61 3.99 -5.70 -0.08
C PHE A 61 4.40 -5.48 1.36
N SER A 62 3.68 -4.60 2.03
CA SER A 62 3.87 -4.35 3.46
C SER A 62 3.44 -5.58 4.29
N GLU A 63 4.13 -5.82 5.40
CA GLU A 63 3.69 -6.81 6.39
C GLU A 63 2.29 -6.50 6.95
N VAL A 64 1.89 -5.24 6.96
CA VAL A 64 0.53 -4.81 7.31
C VAL A 64 -0.52 -5.47 6.41
N VAL A 65 -0.26 -5.47 5.09
CA VAL A 65 -1.15 -6.09 4.09
C VAL A 65 -1.28 -7.59 4.30
N LEU A 66 -0.18 -8.27 4.61
CA LEU A 66 -0.18 -9.74 4.82
C LEU A 66 -0.96 -10.18 6.07
N GLU A 67 -1.40 -9.27 6.91
CA GLU A 67 -2.25 -9.52 8.08
C GLU A 67 -3.72 -9.16 7.87
N CYS A 68 -4.02 -8.49 6.76
CA CYS A 68 -5.40 -8.18 6.38
C CYS A 68 -6.18 -9.45 5.98
N ASP A 69 -7.48 -9.30 5.81
CA ASP A 69 -8.33 -10.32 5.21
C ASP A 69 -7.98 -10.56 3.73
N ASP A 70 -8.42 -11.69 3.21
CA ASP A 70 -8.06 -12.16 1.87
C ASP A 70 -8.56 -11.21 0.78
N ASP A 71 -9.72 -10.59 0.95
CA ASP A 71 -10.31 -9.67 -0.03
C ASP A 71 -9.50 -8.37 -0.10
N THR A 72 -9.12 -7.82 1.06
CA THR A 72 -8.24 -6.65 1.13
C THR A 72 -6.88 -6.93 0.48
N ILE A 73 -6.28 -8.10 0.74
CA ILE A 73 -5.01 -8.48 0.10
C ILE A 73 -5.19 -8.59 -1.41
N ARG A 74 -6.29 -9.22 -1.88
CA ARG A 74 -6.58 -9.36 -3.31
C ARG A 74 -6.72 -8.01 -3.99
N GLU A 75 -7.42 -7.06 -3.39
CA GLU A 75 -7.59 -5.71 -3.95
C GLU A 75 -6.26 -4.97 -4.08
N ILE A 76 -5.38 -5.04 -3.06
CA ILE A 76 -4.07 -4.41 -3.12
C ILE A 76 -3.18 -5.08 -4.19
N VAL A 77 -3.19 -6.42 -4.27
CA VAL A 77 -2.42 -7.15 -5.27
C VAL A 77 -2.89 -6.82 -6.69
N LYS A 78 -4.19 -6.76 -6.93
CA LYS A 78 -4.76 -6.36 -8.22
C LYS A 78 -4.36 -4.93 -8.61
N HIS A 79 -4.37 -4.00 -7.66
CA HIS A 79 -3.95 -2.61 -7.90
C HIS A 79 -2.49 -2.54 -8.39
N GLU A 80 -1.57 -3.20 -7.69
CA GLU A 80 -0.15 -3.25 -8.09
C GLU A 80 0.05 -4.02 -9.41
N TYR A 81 -0.73 -5.07 -9.63
CA TYR A 81 -0.70 -5.82 -10.88
C TYR A 81 -1.21 -4.98 -12.07
N ALA A 82 -2.18 -4.09 -11.86
CA ALA A 82 -2.64 -3.15 -12.90
C ALA A 82 -1.53 -2.18 -13.32
N HIS A 83 -0.67 -1.74 -12.40
CA HIS A 83 0.53 -0.96 -12.75
C HIS A 83 1.50 -1.75 -13.62
N TYR A 84 1.72 -3.04 -13.30
CA TYR A 84 2.52 -3.95 -14.13
C TYR A 84 1.94 -4.11 -15.53
N MET A 85 0.64 -4.40 -15.62
CA MET A 85 -0.07 -4.50 -16.91
C MET A 85 0.08 -3.24 -17.75
N ALA A 86 -0.13 -2.06 -17.13
CA ALA A 86 -0.03 -0.78 -17.83
C ALA A 86 1.39 -0.54 -18.36
N LEU A 87 2.42 -0.83 -17.55
CA LEU A 87 3.81 -0.72 -17.97
C LEU A 87 4.11 -1.62 -19.19
N VAL A 88 3.74 -2.89 -19.11
CA VAL A 88 4.01 -3.86 -20.20
C VAL A 88 3.22 -3.54 -21.46
N THR A 89 1.97 -3.07 -21.32
CA THR A 89 1.11 -2.77 -22.46
C THR A 89 1.53 -1.50 -23.21
N TYR A 90 1.91 -0.46 -22.47
CA TYR A 90 2.17 0.86 -23.05
C TYR A 90 3.66 1.24 -23.11
N ASN A 91 4.55 0.41 -22.56
CA ASN A 91 5.97 0.72 -22.39
C ASN A 91 6.18 2.13 -21.81
N ASP A 92 5.38 2.48 -20.79
CA ASP A 92 5.40 3.81 -20.15
C ASP A 92 4.96 3.70 -18.68
N GLN A 93 5.44 4.64 -17.87
CA GLN A 93 5.02 4.79 -16.50
C GLN A 93 3.61 5.42 -16.46
N CYS A 94 2.59 4.57 -16.51
CA CYS A 94 1.21 5.00 -16.33
C CYS A 94 0.93 5.13 -14.83
N HIS A 95 0.92 6.37 -14.33
CA HIS A 95 0.46 6.66 -12.97
C HIS A 95 -1.02 6.23 -12.84
N HIS A 96 -1.88 6.92 -12.08
CA HIS A 96 -3.31 6.59 -12.03
C HIS A 96 -4.11 7.28 -13.16
N ASP A 97 -3.54 7.34 -14.38
CA ASP A 97 -4.17 7.91 -15.56
C ASP A 97 -5.24 6.98 -16.17
N TYR A 98 -5.78 7.33 -17.33
CA TYR A 98 -6.83 6.55 -18.00
C TYR A 98 -6.35 5.15 -18.42
N ARG A 99 -5.06 4.98 -18.76
CA ARG A 99 -4.44 3.70 -19.16
C ARG A 99 -4.39 2.74 -17.98
N PHE A 100 -3.95 3.23 -16.82
CA PHE A 100 -3.99 2.47 -15.58
C PHE A 100 -5.43 2.06 -15.22
N LYS A 101 -6.38 3.01 -15.29
CA LYS A 101 -7.80 2.73 -15.02
C LYS A 101 -8.40 1.69 -15.97
N GLU A 102 -7.94 1.67 -17.22
CA GLU A 102 -8.31 0.64 -18.20
C GLU A 102 -7.82 -0.74 -17.74
N MET A 103 -6.56 -0.86 -17.29
CA MET A 103 -6.03 -2.12 -16.78
C MET A 103 -6.77 -2.58 -15.52
N CYS A 104 -7.10 -1.67 -14.61
CA CYS A 104 -7.93 -1.99 -13.45
C CYS A 104 -9.28 -2.59 -13.87
N ARG A 105 -9.97 -1.99 -14.85
CA ARG A 105 -11.25 -2.52 -15.35
C ARG A 105 -11.12 -3.93 -15.92
N LYS A 106 -10.04 -4.24 -16.64
CA LYS A 106 -9.81 -5.57 -17.24
C LYS A 106 -9.72 -6.70 -16.22
N ILE A 107 -9.20 -6.44 -15.04
CA ILE A 107 -9.00 -7.44 -13.98
C ILE A 107 -9.93 -7.26 -12.77
N GLY A 108 -10.90 -6.35 -12.86
CA GLY A 108 -11.82 -6.05 -11.77
C GLY A 108 -11.11 -5.50 -10.54
N ALA A 109 -10.11 -4.64 -10.71
CA ALA A 109 -9.42 -3.93 -9.65
C ALA A 109 -10.05 -2.56 -9.39
N ASN A 110 -9.96 -2.08 -8.15
CA ASN A 110 -10.28 -0.70 -7.83
C ASN A 110 -9.12 0.22 -8.29
N ALA A 111 -9.45 1.24 -9.09
CA ALA A 111 -8.45 2.21 -9.56
C ALA A 111 -8.03 3.22 -8.48
N ASN A 112 -8.82 3.36 -7.41
CA ASN A 112 -8.43 4.16 -6.25
C ASN A 112 -7.44 3.36 -5.41
N GLU A 113 -6.43 4.04 -4.85
CA GLU A 113 -5.54 3.39 -3.89
C GLU A 113 -6.35 2.81 -2.73
N PRO A 114 -6.05 1.57 -2.31
CA PRO A 114 -6.62 1.02 -1.08
C PRO A 114 -6.28 1.95 0.08
N THR A 115 -7.29 2.58 0.64
CA THR A 115 -7.09 3.62 1.66
C THR A 115 -6.93 3.01 3.04
N PHE A 116 -6.21 3.71 3.92
CA PHE A 116 -6.15 3.43 5.36
C PHE A 116 -7.53 3.53 6.07
N GLY A 117 -8.59 3.86 5.35
CA GLY A 117 -9.99 3.80 5.81
C GLY A 117 -10.58 2.38 5.81
N ASN A 118 -9.91 1.39 5.22
CA ASN A 118 -10.30 -0.01 5.31
C ASN A 118 -10.06 -0.54 6.72
N ASP A 119 -11.08 -1.12 7.34
CA ASP A 119 -11.02 -1.58 8.73
C ASP A 119 -9.99 -2.70 8.96
N SER A 120 -9.76 -3.55 7.98
CA SER A 120 -8.75 -4.60 8.04
C SER A 120 -7.34 -4.01 8.07
N ILE A 121 -7.04 -3.05 7.21
CA ILE A 121 -5.77 -2.32 7.18
C ILE A 121 -5.57 -1.56 8.49
N ARG A 122 -6.60 -0.85 8.95
CA ARG A 122 -6.58 -0.09 10.19
C ARG A 122 -6.28 -0.98 11.40
N SER A 123 -6.93 -2.13 11.50
CA SER A 123 -6.72 -3.11 12.58
C SER A 123 -5.30 -3.66 12.57
N SER A 124 -4.75 -4.02 11.41
CA SER A 124 -3.38 -4.48 11.27
C SER A 124 -2.36 -3.39 11.63
N LEU A 125 -2.59 -2.14 11.24
CA LEU A 125 -1.74 -1.00 11.60
C LEU A 125 -1.72 -0.77 13.12
N ILE A 126 -2.86 -0.82 13.77
CA ILE A 126 -2.98 -0.66 15.23
C ILE A 126 -2.16 -1.73 15.94
N GLN A 127 -2.27 -2.99 15.51
CA GLN A 127 -1.53 -4.11 16.13
C GLN A 127 -0.02 -3.99 15.94
N LYS A 128 0.45 -3.56 14.78
CA LYS A 128 1.89 -3.47 14.46
C LYS A 128 2.57 -2.20 14.96
N SER A 129 1.81 -1.18 15.26
CA SER A 129 2.37 0.10 15.70
C SER A 129 2.76 0.07 17.18
N LYS A 130 3.95 0.59 17.49
CA LYS A 130 4.42 0.67 18.87
C LYS A 130 3.54 1.60 19.72
N TYR A 131 3.07 2.70 19.13
CA TYR A 131 2.23 3.68 19.80
C TYR A 131 0.99 3.99 18.99
N VAL A 132 -0.14 4.14 19.68
CA VAL A 132 -1.44 4.45 19.09
C VAL A 132 -2.05 5.61 19.85
N LEU A 133 -2.52 6.64 19.13
CA LEU A 133 -3.35 7.70 19.65
C LEU A 133 -4.74 7.58 19.03
N THR A 134 -5.79 7.60 19.85
CA THR A 134 -7.17 7.63 19.40
C THR A 134 -7.80 8.95 19.80
N CYS A 135 -8.30 9.70 18.86
CA CYS A 135 -9.01 10.95 19.12
C CYS A 135 -10.31 10.66 19.87
N LYS A 136 -10.53 11.31 21.02
CA LYS A 136 -11.76 11.15 21.79
C LYS A 136 -12.98 11.78 21.13
N GLY A 137 -12.78 12.79 20.26
CA GLY A 137 -13.88 13.48 19.60
C GLY A 137 -14.46 12.71 18.42
N CYS A 138 -13.63 12.09 17.56
CA CYS A 138 -14.09 11.44 16.35
C CYS A 138 -13.63 9.98 16.18
N GLY A 139 -12.90 9.42 17.12
CA GLY A 139 -12.38 8.05 17.07
C GLY A 139 -11.26 7.83 16.03
N HIS A 140 -10.75 8.89 15.39
CA HIS A 140 -9.66 8.75 14.44
C HIS A 140 -8.40 8.22 15.12
N VAL A 141 -7.70 7.27 14.48
CA VAL A 141 -6.54 6.59 15.04
C VAL A 141 -5.27 7.00 14.29
N TYR A 142 -4.29 7.46 15.06
CA TYR A 142 -2.94 7.77 14.59
C TYR A 142 -1.98 6.71 15.11
N THR A 143 -1.08 6.22 14.26
CA THR A 143 -0.14 5.16 14.59
C THR A 143 1.30 5.61 14.42
N TYR A 144 2.17 5.21 15.36
CA TYR A 144 3.58 5.59 15.37
C TYR A 144 4.47 4.38 15.65
N SER A 145 5.55 4.23 14.90
CA SER A 145 6.56 3.18 15.11
C SER A 145 7.62 3.55 16.15
N ARG A 146 7.77 4.85 16.45
CA ARG A 146 8.73 5.41 17.41
C ARG A 146 8.13 6.60 18.14
N SER A 147 8.68 6.96 19.31
CA SER A 147 8.30 8.19 19.99
C SER A 147 8.70 9.42 19.17
N CYS A 148 7.88 10.46 19.23
CA CYS A 148 8.12 11.75 18.63
C CYS A 148 7.47 12.86 19.47
N GLN A 149 7.87 14.10 19.22
CA GLN A 149 7.38 15.26 19.97
C GLN A 149 5.85 15.37 19.96
N THR A 150 5.20 15.14 18.80
CA THR A 150 3.73 15.16 18.70
C THR A 150 3.07 14.15 19.65
N LEU A 151 3.65 12.93 19.74
CA LEU A 151 3.15 11.90 20.64
C LEU A 151 3.26 12.31 22.11
N GLU A 152 4.40 12.87 22.52
CA GLU A 152 4.62 13.31 23.91
C GLU A 152 3.73 14.50 24.26
N LEU A 153 3.55 15.44 23.35
CA LEU A 153 2.61 16.56 23.52
C LEU A 153 1.16 16.09 23.64
N ALA A 154 0.74 15.13 22.80
CA ALA A 154 -0.60 14.57 22.87
C ALA A 154 -0.86 13.84 24.20
N LYS A 155 0.13 13.07 24.70
CA LYS A 155 0.07 12.42 26.03
C LYS A 155 -0.06 13.44 27.18
N ALA A 156 0.62 14.57 27.03
CA ALA A 156 0.58 15.65 28.02
C ALA A 156 -0.70 16.50 27.95
N GLY A 157 -1.62 16.20 27.01
CA GLY A 157 -2.83 16.99 26.81
C GLY A 157 -2.57 18.41 26.28
N SER A 158 -1.48 18.59 25.54
CA SER A 158 -1.08 19.90 25.02
C SER A 158 -2.06 20.42 23.95
N PRO A 159 -2.48 21.69 24.03
CA PRO A 159 -3.34 22.31 23.02
C PRO A 159 -2.64 22.51 21.66
N LEU A 160 -1.31 22.27 21.59
CA LEU A 160 -0.54 22.35 20.34
C LEU A 160 -0.78 21.14 19.41
N VAL A 161 -1.44 20.08 19.90
CA VAL A 161 -1.79 18.91 19.10
C VAL A 161 -3.30 18.82 18.99
N SER A 162 -3.80 18.78 17.76
CA SER A 162 -5.23 18.62 17.47
C SER A 162 -5.45 17.57 16.40
N CYS A 163 -6.58 16.89 16.48
CA CYS A 163 -7.11 16.07 15.41
C CYS A 163 -7.70 16.95 14.31
N SER A 164 -7.84 16.44 13.10
CA SER A 164 -8.54 17.11 11.99
C SER A 164 -9.98 17.52 12.31
N CYS A 165 -10.61 16.90 13.29
CA CYS A 165 -11.95 17.28 13.80
C CYS A 165 -11.92 18.44 14.81
N GLY A 166 -10.75 19.00 15.13
CA GLY A 166 -10.55 20.06 16.12
C GLY A 166 -10.43 19.60 17.58
N CYS A 167 -10.56 18.32 17.87
CA CYS A 167 -10.41 17.78 19.24
C CYS A 167 -8.91 17.72 19.62
N HIS A 168 -8.60 18.07 20.89
CA HIS A 168 -7.26 18.05 21.47
C HIS A 168 -7.04 16.89 22.46
N GLU A 169 -8.08 16.10 22.71
CA GLU A 169 -8.02 14.97 23.64
C GLU A 169 -7.82 13.65 22.91
N PHE A 170 -6.85 12.86 23.41
CA PHE A 170 -6.48 11.57 22.85
C PHE A 170 -6.35 10.51 23.92
N ASP A 171 -6.80 9.29 23.60
CA ASP A 171 -6.41 8.08 24.31
C ASP A 171 -5.09 7.56 23.77
N PHE A 172 -4.17 7.25 24.67
CA PHE A 172 -2.84 6.74 24.33
C PHE A 172 -2.74 5.25 24.66
N LYS A 173 -2.22 4.46 23.74
CA LYS A 173 -1.88 3.05 23.93
C LYS A 173 -0.47 2.78 23.44
N GLN A 174 0.29 2.01 24.22
CA GLN A 174 1.57 1.44 23.81
C GLN A 174 1.43 -0.07 23.71
N ASN A 175 1.78 -0.64 22.55
CA ASN A 175 1.60 -2.08 22.31
C ASN A 175 2.85 -2.91 22.70
N HIS A 176 4.07 -2.36 22.53
CA HIS A 176 5.33 -3.09 22.85
C HIS A 176 6.44 -2.11 23.25
#